data_ff5a0389fb6da19bfede9504fd9657d0
#
_entry.id   ff5a0389fb6da19bfede9504fd9657d0
#
_cell.length_a   1.000
_cell.length_b   1.000
_cell.length_c   1.000
_cell.angle_alpha   90.00
_cell.angle_beta   90.00
_cell.angle_gamma   90.00
#
_symmetry.space_group_name_H-M   'P 1'
#
loop_
_entity.id
_entity.type
_entity.pdbx_description
1 polymer ?
#
loop_
_entity_poly.entity_id
_entity_poly.type
_entity_poly.pdbx_seq_one_letter_code
_entity_poly.pdbx_strand_id
1 'polypeptide(L)'
;TGPCALMQMQNETGRFIMQGGSRRCAIWAGLHWSHQDVMEFAELKNWSPEVRELKAKDYNFPAPMDMTNISIILDDEFFDAYNDPKNVLHSSAHLIYWTVVKRMLKTGEPGFSVDVGKNSRENLRNACTEVTSEDDSDVCNLGSINMARITSLEEMKNVTELAVAFLLAGTVYSDVPFSQVDTVRGKNRRLGLGLMGLH
;
A
#
# COMPACT_ATOMS: atom_id res chain seq x y z
N THR A 1 -1.97 -24.41 -2.62
CA THR A 1 -1.67 -23.51 -3.75
C THR A 1 -2.80 -22.51 -3.86
N GLY A 2 -2.52 -21.29 -4.14
CA GLY A 2 -3.49 -20.20 -4.24
C GLY A 2 -2.77 -18.87 -4.15
N PRO A 3 -3.46 -17.74 -4.23
CA PRO A 3 -2.85 -16.41 -4.19
C PRO A 3 -2.06 -16.19 -2.90
N CYS A 4 -2.52 -16.68 -1.76
CA CYS A 4 -1.82 -16.53 -0.47
C CYS A 4 -0.42 -17.15 -0.49
N ALA A 5 -0.27 -18.34 -1.08
CA ALA A 5 1.04 -19.00 -1.21
C ALA A 5 2.00 -18.22 -2.13
N LEU A 6 1.48 -17.69 -3.25
CA LEU A 6 2.26 -16.85 -4.16
C LEU A 6 2.70 -15.54 -3.48
N MET A 7 1.79 -14.89 -2.76
CA MET A 7 2.09 -13.66 -2.02
C MET A 7 3.13 -13.91 -0.92
N GLN A 8 3.07 -15.04 -0.22
CA GLN A 8 4.09 -15.43 0.75
C GLN A 8 5.46 -15.63 0.10
N MET A 9 5.51 -16.24 -1.07
CA MET A 9 6.77 -16.39 -1.83
C MET A 9 7.36 -15.02 -2.20
N GLN A 10 6.53 -14.06 -2.64
CA GLN A 10 6.97 -12.69 -2.91
C GLN A 10 7.42 -11.97 -1.63
N ASN A 11 6.72 -12.19 -0.51
CA ASN A 11 7.12 -11.68 0.79
C ASN A 11 8.53 -12.12 1.18
N GLU A 12 8.85 -13.41 1.02
CA GLU A 12 10.20 -13.94 1.31
C GLU A 12 11.25 -13.36 0.33
N THR A 13 10.90 -13.21 -0.96
CA THR A 13 11.79 -12.51 -1.91
C THR A 13 12.10 -11.10 -1.44
N GLY A 14 11.06 -10.34 -1.03
CA GLY A 14 11.20 -8.99 -0.49
C GLY A 14 12.07 -8.90 0.77
N ARG A 15 12.10 -9.95 1.59
CA ARG A 15 12.92 -10.02 2.80
C ARG A 15 14.41 -9.93 2.50
N PHE A 16 14.84 -10.51 1.39
CA PHE A 16 16.26 -10.58 1.01
C PHE A 16 16.69 -9.44 0.08
N ILE A 17 15.76 -8.63 -0.41
CA ILE A 17 16.08 -7.48 -1.25
C ILE A 17 16.20 -6.23 -0.38
N MET A 18 17.44 -5.73 -0.24
CA MET A 18 17.73 -4.55 0.55
C MET A 18 18.45 -3.50 -0.28
N GLN A 19 17.89 -2.30 -0.37
CA GLN A 19 18.53 -1.17 -1.04
C GLN A 19 19.60 -0.53 -0.14
N GLY A 20 20.81 -0.38 -0.65
CA GLY A 20 21.93 0.19 0.10
C GLY A 20 22.25 -0.53 1.42
N GLY A 21 21.87 -1.81 1.55
CA GLY A 21 22.13 -2.64 2.72
C GLY A 21 21.27 -2.34 3.96
N SER A 22 20.39 -1.35 3.91
CA SER A 22 19.59 -0.95 5.08
C SER A 22 18.10 -0.75 4.80
N ARG A 23 17.72 -0.35 3.60
CA ARG A 23 16.31 -0.11 3.24
C ARG A 23 15.66 -1.39 2.74
N ARG A 24 14.65 -1.86 3.46
CA ARG A 24 13.88 -3.05 3.10
C ARG A 24 12.95 -2.81 1.93
N CYS A 25 12.64 -3.89 1.22
CA CYS A 25 11.55 -3.91 0.27
C CYS A 25 10.22 -3.70 1.01
N ALA A 26 9.31 -2.96 0.41
CA ALA A 26 7.93 -2.82 0.85
C ALA A 26 7.01 -3.29 -0.28
N ILE A 27 6.12 -4.21 0.04
CA ILE A 27 5.19 -4.82 -0.90
C ILE A 27 3.76 -4.50 -0.43
N TRP A 28 2.86 -4.32 -1.37
CA TRP A 28 1.43 -4.36 -1.12
C TRP A 28 0.82 -5.53 -1.87
N ALA A 29 -0.08 -6.24 -1.21
CA ALA A 29 -0.89 -7.30 -1.80
C ALA A 29 -2.37 -7.04 -1.53
N GLY A 30 -3.16 -7.01 -2.58
CA GLY A 30 -4.60 -6.89 -2.53
C GLY A 30 -5.29 -8.18 -2.95
N LEU A 31 -6.39 -8.53 -2.30
CA LEU A 31 -7.25 -9.61 -2.74
C LEU A 31 -8.70 -9.13 -2.77
N HIS A 32 -9.38 -9.42 -3.87
CA HIS A 32 -10.78 -9.01 -4.05
C HIS A 32 -11.67 -9.72 -3.04
N TRP A 33 -12.66 -9.02 -2.48
CA TRP A 33 -13.55 -9.53 -1.45
C TRP A 33 -14.31 -10.79 -1.85
N SER A 34 -14.64 -10.95 -3.15
CA SER A 34 -15.35 -12.13 -3.67
C SER A 34 -14.45 -13.34 -3.94
N HIS A 35 -13.12 -13.22 -3.72
CA HIS A 35 -12.23 -14.35 -3.95
C HIS A 35 -12.45 -15.44 -2.91
N GLN A 36 -12.43 -16.71 -3.34
CA GLN A 36 -12.68 -17.86 -2.45
C GLN A 36 -11.72 -17.94 -1.25
N ASP A 37 -10.48 -17.45 -1.39
CA ASP A 37 -9.45 -17.50 -0.36
C ASP A 37 -9.40 -16.19 0.47
N VAL A 38 -10.39 -15.30 0.35
CA VAL A 38 -10.39 -13.99 1.02
C VAL A 38 -10.31 -14.11 2.55
N MET A 39 -10.95 -15.12 3.13
CA MET A 39 -10.91 -15.34 4.58
C MET A 39 -9.55 -15.83 5.05
N GLU A 40 -8.90 -16.72 4.29
CA GLU A 40 -7.52 -17.13 4.55
C GLU A 40 -6.58 -15.91 4.47
N PHE A 41 -6.72 -15.11 3.41
CA PHE A 41 -5.93 -13.90 3.20
C PHE A 41 -6.10 -12.90 4.35
N ALA A 42 -7.32 -12.67 4.83
CA ALA A 42 -7.59 -11.75 5.94
C ALA A 42 -6.94 -12.20 7.27
N GLU A 43 -6.63 -13.49 7.41
CA GLU A 43 -6.03 -14.07 8.60
C GLU A 43 -4.50 -14.20 8.54
N LEU A 44 -3.85 -13.96 7.39
CA LEU A 44 -2.41 -14.22 7.19
C LEU A 44 -1.51 -13.53 8.22
N LYS A 45 -1.87 -12.34 8.69
CA LYS A 45 -1.11 -11.59 9.71
C LYS A 45 -1.65 -11.75 11.14
N ASN A 46 -2.58 -12.65 11.35
CA ASN A 46 -3.03 -13.01 12.70
C ASN A 46 -2.08 -14.03 13.35
N TRP A 47 -0.85 -13.59 13.54
CA TRP A 47 0.22 -14.44 14.07
C TRP A 47 -0.11 -14.96 15.47
N SER A 48 0.40 -16.17 15.78
CA SER A 48 0.28 -16.74 17.12
C SER A 48 1.01 -15.87 18.17
N PRO A 49 0.66 -16.00 19.45
CA PRO A 49 1.35 -15.28 20.52
C PRO A 49 2.87 -15.51 20.50
N GLU A 50 3.30 -16.74 20.21
CA GLU A 50 4.71 -17.14 20.15
C GLU A 50 5.45 -16.39 19.03
N VAL A 51 4.85 -16.35 17.83
CA VAL A 51 5.43 -15.59 16.68
C VAL A 51 5.52 -14.12 16.99
N ARG A 52 4.50 -13.55 17.65
CA ARG A 52 4.51 -12.13 18.06
C ARG A 52 5.61 -11.84 19.08
N GLU A 53 5.79 -12.73 20.06
CA GLU A 53 6.85 -12.59 21.06
C GLU A 53 8.24 -12.65 20.42
N LEU A 54 8.47 -13.58 19.51
CA LEU A 54 9.73 -13.70 18.77
C LEU A 54 9.98 -12.47 17.89
N LYS A 55 8.94 -11.97 17.19
CA LYS A 55 9.00 -10.77 16.38
C LYS A 55 9.27 -9.51 17.21
N ALA A 56 8.79 -9.44 18.45
CA ALA A 56 9.05 -8.34 19.36
C ALA A 56 10.50 -8.34 19.90
N LYS A 57 11.09 -9.52 20.05
CA LYS A 57 12.50 -9.67 20.44
C LYS A 57 13.48 -9.43 19.29
N ASP A 58 13.12 -9.90 18.11
CA ASP A 58 13.88 -9.73 16.87
C ASP A 58 12.95 -9.28 15.74
N TYR A 59 13.08 -8.00 15.37
CA TYR A 59 12.30 -7.45 14.27
C TYR A 59 12.49 -8.20 12.94
N ASN A 60 13.64 -8.84 12.74
CA ASN A 60 13.94 -9.64 11.55
C ASN A 60 13.43 -11.08 11.62
N PHE A 61 12.90 -11.53 12.77
CA PHE A 61 12.31 -12.85 12.87
C PHE A 61 11.23 -13.04 11.80
N PRO A 62 11.30 -14.10 10.97
CA PRO A 62 10.36 -14.27 9.87
C PRO A 62 8.95 -14.59 10.38
N ALA A 63 7.97 -13.89 9.82
CA ALA A 63 6.56 -14.13 10.08
C ALA A 63 5.76 -14.02 8.78
N PRO A 64 4.60 -14.68 8.65
CA PRO A 64 3.80 -14.62 7.44
C PRO A 64 3.48 -13.17 7.04
N MET A 65 3.74 -12.81 5.79
CA MET A 65 3.43 -11.51 5.18
C MET A 65 4.01 -10.28 5.92
N ASP A 66 5.10 -10.44 6.68
CA ASP A 66 5.67 -9.35 7.49
C ASP A 66 6.41 -8.27 6.69
N MET A 67 6.72 -8.52 5.42
CA MET A 67 7.29 -7.55 4.48
C MET A 67 6.23 -6.96 3.54
N THR A 68 4.95 -7.35 3.71
CA THR A 68 3.87 -7.04 2.79
C THR A 68 2.70 -6.41 3.53
N ASN A 69 2.25 -5.24 3.12
CA ASN A 69 0.97 -4.68 3.54
C ASN A 69 -0.16 -5.35 2.77
N ILE A 70 -1.21 -5.77 3.45
CA ILE A 70 -2.33 -6.50 2.86
C ILE A 70 -3.63 -5.71 2.96
N SER A 71 -4.45 -5.77 1.90
CA SER A 71 -5.76 -5.11 1.87
C SER A 71 -6.81 -5.97 1.15
N ILE A 72 -8.04 -5.90 1.62
CA ILE A 72 -9.19 -6.45 0.89
C ILE A 72 -9.71 -5.38 -0.07
N ILE A 73 -9.84 -5.72 -1.34
CA ILE A 73 -10.38 -4.83 -2.37
C ILE A 73 -11.90 -4.92 -2.33
N LEU A 74 -12.54 -3.77 -2.14
CA LEU A 74 -13.99 -3.58 -2.09
C LEU A 74 -14.43 -2.75 -3.30
N ASP A 75 -15.42 -3.24 -4.02
CA ASP A 75 -16.02 -2.60 -5.19
C ASP A 75 -17.48 -2.21 -4.96
N ASP A 76 -18.15 -1.71 -5.99
CA ASP A 76 -19.56 -1.37 -5.92
C ASP A 76 -20.42 -2.58 -5.57
N GLU A 77 -20.11 -3.79 -6.07
CA GLU A 77 -20.86 -5.01 -5.75
C GLU A 77 -20.76 -5.38 -4.26
N PHE A 78 -19.59 -5.13 -3.64
CA PHE A 78 -19.46 -5.30 -2.20
C PHE A 78 -20.43 -4.40 -1.44
N PHE A 79 -20.49 -3.11 -1.77
CA PHE A 79 -21.34 -2.16 -1.08
C PHE A 79 -22.82 -2.42 -1.32
N ASP A 80 -23.19 -2.86 -2.53
CA ASP A 80 -24.56 -3.32 -2.83
C ASP A 80 -24.93 -4.55 -1.99
N ALA A 81 -24.03 -5.54 -1.91
CA ALA A 81 -24.25 -6.73 -1.10
C ALA A 81 -24.31 -6.40 0.40
N TYR A 82 -23.43 -5.51 0.88
CA TYR A 82 -23.39 -5.12 2.29
C TYR A 82 -24.64 -4.37 2.73
N ASN A 83 -25.19 -3.49 1.88
CA ASN A 83 -26.30 -2.60 2.23
C ASN A 83 -27.69 -3.21 1.98
N ASP A 84 -27.83 -4.21 1.11
CA ASP A 84 -29.12 -4.86 0.82
C ASP A 84 -29.26 -6.21 1.54
N PRO A 85 -30.12 -6.29 2.59
CA PRO A 85 -30.37 -7.55 3.29
C PRO A 85 -30.98 -8.67 2.43
N LYS A 86 -31.51 -8.34 1.24
CA LYS A 86 -32.05 -9.32 0.30
C LYS A 86 -31.00 -9.86 -0.67
N ASN A 87 -29.84 -9.24 -0.72
CA ASN A 87 -28.74 -9.71 -1.56
C ASN A 87 -28.23 -11.06 -1.06
N VAL A 88 -28.05 -12.01 -1.97
CA VAL A 88 -27.57 -13.36 -1.64
C VAL A 88 -26.19 -13.38 -1.00
N LEU A 89 -25.38 -12.36 -1.24
CA LEU A 89 -24.02 -12.20 -0.70
C LEU A 89 -23.97 -11.33 0.57
N HIS A 90 -25.11 -10.82 1.05
CA HIS A 90 -25.17 -9.93 2.22
C HIS A 90 -24.43 -10.49 3.43
N SER A 91 -24.73 -11.73 3.80
CA SER A 91 -24.08 -12.37 4.96
C SER A 91 -22.56 -12.52 4.77
N SER A 92 -22.13 -12.82 3.55
CA SER A 92 -20.70 -12.95 3.22
C SER A 92 -19.97 -11.60 3.28
N ALA A 93 -20.57 -10.55 2.71
CA ALA A 93 -20.03 -9.20 2.78
C ALA A 93 -19.87 -8.72 4.22
N HIS A 94 -20.89 -8.94 5.06
CA HIS A 94 -20.85 -8.62 6.49
C HIS A 94 -19.78 -9.42 7.24
N LEU A 95 -19.67 -10.72 6.98
CA LEU A 95 -18.65 -11.58 7.61
C LEU A 95 -17.24 -11.09 7.28
N ILE A 96 -16.97 -10.82 5.99
CA ILE A 96 -15.68 -10.31 5.52
C ILE A 96 -15.37 -8.97 6.17
N TYR A 97 -16.28 -8.01 6.08
CA TYR A 97 -16.11 -6.66 6.64
C TYR A 97 -15.73 -6.71 8.13
N TRP A 98 -16.53 -7.39 8.94
CA TRP A 98 -16.31 -7.45 10.39
C TRP A 98 -15.09 -8.28 10.78
N THR A 99 -14.72 -9.28 9.97
CA THR A 99 -13.44 -10.01 10.17
C THR A 99 -12.27 -9.06 9.97
N VAL A 100 -12.26 -8.32 8.87
CA VAL A 100 -11.21 -7.34 8.56
C VAL A 100 -11.13 -6.27 9.65
N VAL A 101 -12.25 -5.67 10.03
CA VAL A 101 -12.29 -4.65 11.11
C VAL A 101 -11.72 -5.18 12.42
N LYS A 102 -12.09 -6.39 12.83
CA LYS A 102 -11.55 -7.02 14.05
C LYS A 102 -10.05 -7.25 13.95
N ARG A 103 -9.53 -7.67 12.79
CA ARG A 103 -8.09 -7.85 12.58
C ARG A 103 -7.36 -6.51 12.57
N MET A 104 -7.90 -5.54 11.86
CA MET A 104 -7.37 -4.16 11.78
C MET A 104 -7.21 -3.54 13.18
N LEU A 105 -8.21 -3.67 14.04
CA LEU A 105 -8.15 -3.19 15.42
C LEU A 105 -7.11 -3.93 16.28
N LYS A 106 -6.83 -5.20 15.95
CA LYS A 106 -5.90 -6.04 16.72
C LYS A 106 -4.45 -5.90 16.25
N THR A 107 -4.23 -5.80 14.95
CA THR A 107 -2.90 -5.94 14.34
C THR A 107 -2.53 -4.80 13.39
N GLY A 108 -3.46 -3.89 13.08
CA GLY A 108 -3.28 -2.83 12.08
C GLY A 108 -3.62 -3.28 10.65
N GLU A 109 -3.77 -4.58 10.40
CA GLU A 109 -4.02 -5.14 9.07
C GLU A 109 -4.96 -6.36 9.12
N PRO A 110 -5.60 -6.73 8.00
CA PRO A 110 -5.55 -6.07 6.68
C PRO A 110 -6.24 -4.71 6.65
N GLY A 111 -5.91 -3.89 5.64
CA GLY A 111 -6.64 -2.67 5.32
C GLY A 111 -7.79 -2.92 4.35
N PHE A 112 -8.53 -1.86 4.02
CA PHE A 112 -9.46 -1.83 2.89
C PHE A 112 -8.85 -1.03 1.74
N SER A 113 -9.02 -1.54 0.52
CA SER A 113 -8.76 -0.83 -0.72
C SER A 113 -10.10 -0.67 -1.42
N VAL A 114 -10.56 0.58 -1.58
CA VAL A 114 -11.88 0.86 -2.17
C VAL A 114 -11.69 1.19 -3.65
N ASP A 115 -12.27 0.37 -4.51
CA ASP A 115 -12.20 0.48 -5.96
C ASP A 115 -13.64 0.56 -6.53
N VAL A 116 -14.22 1.75 -6.44
CA VAL A 116 -15.62 2.02 -6.78
C VAL A 116 -15.74 3.00 -7.94
N GLY A 117 -16.86 2.92 -8.63
CA GLY A 117 -17.24 3.82 -9.71
C GLY A 117 -16.96 3.27 -11.10
N LYS A 118 -17.77 3.75 -12.05
CA LYS A 118 -17.81 3.25 -13.45
C LYS A 118 -16.49 3.41 -14.23
N ASN A 119 -15.59 4.23 -13.75
CA ASN A 119 -14.32 4.54 -14.41
C ASN A 119 -13.12 4.10 -13.58
N SER A 120 -13.31 3.23 -12.61
CA SER A 120 -12.17 2.67 -11.89
C SER A 120 -11.26 1.90 -12.85
N ARG A 121 -9.98 2.28 -12.88
CA ARG A 121 -8.94 1.73 -13.73
C ARG A 121 -7.68 1.49 -12.94
N GLU A 122 -7.83 1.15 -11.67
CA GLU A 122 -6.68 0.92 -10.83
C GLU A 122 -5.98 -0.38 -11.23
N ASN A 123 -4.72 -0.27 -11.69
CA ASN A 123 -3.84 -1.40 -11.96
C ASN A 123 -2.71 -1.52 -10.95
N LEU A 124 -2.38 -0.43 -10.25
CA LEU A 124 -1.28 -0.39 -9.32
C LEU A 124 -1.66 0.40 -8.07
N ARG A 125 -1.20 -0.10 -6.94
CA ARG A 125 -1.20 0.61 -5.67
C ARG A 125 0.16 0.47 -5.00
N ASN A 126 0.68 1.54 -4.39
CA ASN A 126 1.93 1.45 -3.65
C ASN A 126 1.74 0.77 -2.28
N ALA A 127 2.86 0.43 -1.64
CA ALA A 127 2.85 -0.30 -0.37
C ALA A 127 2.11 0.42 0.77
N CYS A 128 2.09 1.76 0.75
CA CYS A 128 1.39 2.58 1.75
C CYS A 128 -0.07 2.87 1.38
N THR A 129 -0.50 2.49 0.19
CA THR A 129 -1.87 2.59 -0.36
C THR A 129 -2.40 4.00 -0.67
N GLU A 130 -1.59 5.05 -0.55
CA GLU A 130 -1.98 6.42 -0.88
C GLU A 130 -1.89 6.76 -2.37
N VAL A 131 -1.14 5.98 -3.14
CA VAL A 131 -0.99 6.15 -4.59
C VAL A 131 -1.73 5.04 -5.31
N THR A 132 -2.60 5.42 -6.24
CA THR A 132 -3.23 4.52 -7.20
C THR A 132 -2.89 4.95 -8.61
N SER A 133 -2.74 4.01 -9.53
CA SER A 133 -2.47 4.28 -10.94
C SER A 133 -3.25 3.35 -11.84
N GLU A 134 -3.70 3.85 -12.99
CA GLU A 134 -4.21 3.02 -14.08
C GLU A 134 -3.10 2.37 -14.89
N ASP A 135 -1.88 2.89 -14.76
CA ASP A 135 -0.69 2.32 -15.38
C ASP A 135 -0.01 1.35 -14.40
N ASP A 136 0.47 0.22 -14.87
CA ASP A 136 1.46 -0.58 -14.16
C ASP A 136 2.82 0.13 -14.17
N SER A 137 3.74 -0.24 -13.32
CA SER A 137 5.11 0.29 -13.32
C SER A 137 5.23 1.81 -13.05
N ASP A 138 4.27 2.42 -12.38
CA ASP A 138 4.31 3.83 -11.98
C ASP A 138 5.29 4.05 -10.82
N VAL A 139 5.80 5.26 -10.70
CA VAL A 139 6.72 5.68 -9.64
C VAL A 139 6.29 7.01 -9.03
N CYS A 140 6.59 7.19 -7.74
CA CYS A 140 6.32 8.43 -7.03
C CYS A 140 7.52 8.78 -6.14
N ASN A 141 8.25 9.83 -6.47
CA ASN A 141 9.30 10.35 -5.61
C ASN A 141 8.73 11.15 -4.45
N LEU A 142 9.29 10.95 -3.26
CA LEU A 142 8.79 11.54 -2.03
C LEU A 142 9.76 12.57 -1.46
N GLY A 143 9.20 13.63 -0.90
CA GLY A 143 9.90 14.64 -0.12
C GLY A 143 8.98 15.25 0.93
N SER A 144 9.55 16.00 1.86
CA SER A 144 8.77 16.72 2.89
C SER A 144 9.39 18.07 3.19
N ILE A 145 8.55 19.09 3.31
CA ILE A 145 8.94 20.42 3.77
C ILE A 145 8.79 20.46 5.29
N ASN A 146 9.84 20.89 5.99
CA ASN A 146 9.78 21.12 7.43
C ASN A 146 9.17 22.50 7.72
N MET A 147 7.86 22.53 7.97
CA MET A 147 7.10 23.75 8.25
C MET A 147 7.58 24.50 9.49
N ALA A 148 8.12 23.80 10.49
CA ALA A 148 8.70 24.42 11.70
C ALA A 148 9.95 25.28 11.41
N ARG A 149 10.51 25.20 10.20
CA ARG A 149 11.65 25.99 9.77
C ARG A 149 11.27 27.13 8.82
N ILE A 150 10.03 27.21 8.37
CA ILE A 150 9.52 28.24 7.46
C ILE A 150 9.10 29.47 8.27
N THR A 151 9.66 30.61 7.92
CA THR A 151 9.45 31.87 8.68
C THR A 151 8.53 32.87 7.96
N SER A 152 8.29 32.67 6.66
CA SER A 152 7.43 33.55 5.85
C SER A 152 6.75 32.83 4.70
N LEU A 153 5.69 33.42 4.14
CA LEU A 153 5.02 32.91 2.94
C LEU A 153 5.91 32.94 1.70
N GLU A 154 6.80 33.92 1.60
CA GLU A 154 7.76 34.00 0.49
C GLU A 154 8.76 32.84 0.58
N GLU A 155 9.30 32.57 1.76
CA GLU A 155 10.18 31.43 1.98
C GLU A 155 9.44 30.10 1.68
N MET A 156 8.19 29.95 2.12
CA MET A 156 7.36 28.79 1.81
C MET A 156 7.23 28.56 0.30
N LYS A 157 6.95 29.62 -0.45
CA LYS A 157 6.85 29.58 -1.92
C LYS A 157 8.16 29.09 -2.53
N ASN A 158 9.27 29.74 -2.18
CA ASN A 158 10.57 29.44 -2.74
C ASN A 158 11.02 28.00 -2.43
N VAL A 159 10.81 27.54 -1.19
CA VAL A 159 11.14 26.16 -0.77
C VAL A 159 10.27 25.15 -1.50
N THR A 160 8.97 25.46 -1.69
CA THR A 160 8.05 24.56 -2.41
C THR A 160 8.44 24.44 -3.89
N GLU A 161 8.75 25.55 -4.56
CA GLU A 161 9.21 25.54 -5.96
C GLU A 161 10.50 24.73 -6.11
N LEU A 162 11.45 24.93 -5.21
CA LEU A 162 12.72 24.20 -5.22
C LEU A 162 12.51 22.69 -4.94
N ALA A 163 11.66 22.34 -3.97
CA ALA A 163 11.34 20.95 -3.64
C ALA A 163 10.67 20.21 -4.82
N VAL A 164 9.72 20.87 -5.49
CA VAL A 164 9.05 20.31 -6.68
C VAL A 164 10.05 20.13 -7.82
N ALA A 165 10.89 21.13 -8.09
CA ALA A 165 11.91 21.04 -9.13
C ALA A 165 12.91 19.90 -8.85
N PHE A 166 13.34 19.74 -7.61
CA PHE A 166 14.24 18.68 -7.19
C PHE A 166 13.61 17.29 -7.37
N LEU A 167 12.37 17.10 -6.87
CA LEU A 167 11.65 15.83 -7.03
C LEU A 167 11.39 15.48 -8.50
N LEU A 168 11.01 16.47 -9.30
CA LEU A 168 10.79 16.28 -10.73
C LEU A 168 12.09 15.89 -11.45
N ALA A 169 13.20 16.57 -11.14
CA ALA A 169 14.51 16.20 -11.68
C ALA A 169 14.88 14.75 -11.31
N GLY A 170 14.68 14.36 -10.04
CA GLY A 170 14.88 12.99 -9.60
C GLY A 170 13.99 11.99 -10.36
N THR A 171 12.72 12.36 -10.64
CA THR A 171 11.80 11.50 -11.40
C THR A 171 12.27 11.31 -12.85
N VAL A 172 12.72 12.37 -13.49
CA VAL A 172 13.04 12.35 -14.94
C VAL A 172 14.44 11.81 -15.23
N TYR A 173 15.43 12.12 -14.37
CA TYR A 173 16.84 11.84 -14.66
C TYR A 173 17.43 10.63 -13.93
N SER A 174 16.69 10.02 -12.98
CA SER A 174 17.20 8.79 -12.33
C SER A 174 17.17 7.61 -13.28
N ASP A 175 18.15 6.72 -13.13
CA ASP A 175 18.14 5.44 -13.85
C ASP A 175 17.03 4.55 -13.30
N VAL A 176 16.37 3.82 -14.20
CA VAL A 176 15.33 2.84 -13.86
C VAL A 176 15.62 1.51 -14.55
N PRO A 177 15.27 0.37 -13.90
CA PRO A 177 15.66 -0.95 -14.38
C PRO A 177 14.87 -1.42 -15.62
N PHE A 178 13.68 -0.84 -15.88
CA PHE A 178 12.77 -1.28 -16.93
C PHE A 178 12.28 -0.08 -17.78
N SER A 179 12.26 -0.27 -19.10
CA SER A 179 11.76 0.74 -20.04
C SER A 179 10.30 1.13 -19.80
N GLN A 180 9.47 0.21 -19.31
CA GLN A 180 8.08 0.50 -18.96
C GLN A 180 7.99 1.56 -17.85
N VAL A 181 8.82 1.46 -16.83
CA VAL A 181 8.90 2.46 -15.75
C VAL A 181 9.29 3.82 -16.32
N ASP A 182 10.25 3.87 -17.24
CA ASP A 182 10.69 5.12 -17.90
C ASP A 182 9.55 5.77 -18.68
N THR A 183 8.79 4.98 -19.44
CA THR A 183 7.63 5.45 -20.20
C THR A 183 6.55 6.03 -19.28
N VAL A 184 6.18 5.30 -18.23
CA VAL A 184 5.09 5.68 -17.32
C VAL A 184 5.48 6.90 -16.48
N ARG A 185 6.70 6.94 -15.93
CA ARG A 185 7.17 8.12 -15.18
C ARG A 185 7.23 9.39 -16.05
N GLY A 186 7.60 9.24 -17.33
CA GLY A 186 7.59 10.34 -18.30
C GLY A 186 6.19 10.89 -18.58
N LYS A 187 5.19 10.01 -18.59
CA LYS A 187 3.76 10.35 -18.73
C LYS A 187 3.21 11.00 -17.46
N ASN A 188 3.34 10.33 -16.32
CA ASN A 188 2.63 10.68 -15.08
C ASN A 188 3.37 11.74 -14.25
N ARG A 189 4.70 11.70 -14.20
CA ARG A 189 5.57 12.63 -13.43
C ARG A 189 5.08 12.81 -11.99
N ARG A 190 4.68 11.72 -11.35
CA ARG A 190 4.06 11.72 -10.04
C ARG A 190 5.06 12.09 -8.95
N LEU A 191 4.64 12.97 -8.05
CA LEU A 191 5.42 13.44 -6.91
C LEU A 191 4.57 13.37 -5.65
N GLY A 192 5.22 13.07 -4.53
CA GLY A 192 4.63 13.16 -3.20
C GLY A 192 5.40 14.18 -2.35
N LEU A 193 4.87 15.39 -2.19
CA LEU A 193 5.49 16.43 -1.37
C LEU A 193 4.65 16.65 -0.12
N GLY A 194 5.13 16.13 1.01
CA GLY A 194 4.47 16.23 2.31
C GLY A 194 4.88 17.47 3.11
N LEU A 195 4.15 17.71 4.17
CA LEU A 195 4.42 18.76 5.15
C LEU A 195 4.66 18.12 6.51
N MET A 196 5.74 18.49 7.21
CA MET A 196 6.07 18.03 8.56
C MET A 196 6.27 19.21 9.49
N GLY A 197 6.20 18.99 10.81
CA GLY A 197 6.41 20.04 11.82
C GLY A 197 5.31 21.07 11.85
N LEU A 198 4.05 20.65 11.76
CA LEU A 198 2.86 21.53 11.77
C LEU A 198 2.36 21.89 13.17
N HIS A 199 2.93 21.34 14.25
CA HIS A 199 2.51 21.54 15.65
C HIS A 199 3.61 22.15 16.50
#